data_95d08bf08faa83deceac69a5b8c62cee
#
_entry.id   95d08bf08faa83deceac69a5b8c62cee
#
_cell.length_a   1.000
_cell.length_b   1.000
_cell.length_c   1.000
_cell.angle_alpha   90.00
_cell.angle_beta   90.00
_cell.angle_gamma   90.00
#
_symmetry.space_group_name_H-M   'P 1'
#
loop_
_entity.id
_entity.type
_entity.pdbx_description
1 polymer ?
#
loop_
_entity_poly.entity_id
_entity_poly.type
_entity_poly.pdbx_seq_one_letter_code
_entity_poly.pdbx_strand_id
1 'polypeptide(L)'
;MNDLNTKILILGFVAVGLLLLLPYFSDTGGWQGDGVPPYTIADGVVRGEVTVSGGHGYTGENPYLEYFDLPAGALRYARLYVPIWNYDSGDSINVTVNGHFLGKKQEPDYTSAWGIGLYCIEVNDSLTPGMNEVSIDSKNPGGGPYGVTLVAVSENSSMPPVRFWVNEGNYALAYTNKKDSVSTSFKGTLPGKNASLYTMLAAGTEGENDELYFDSVLIGSDVGRSAEGKYFDLYSTSVSPKETDSTLLFERGGEGYLHPCLAVLVQEADSDQEFLNTYEQKTETKESVPFAVIAVLLLACLALALRFKKGNEKEKKR
;
A
#
# COMPACT_ATOMS: atom_id res chain seq x y z
N MET A 1 6.27 36.30 38.30
CA MET A 1 6.16 35.95 36.84
C MET A 1 4.71 36.18 36.51
N ASN A 2 4.42 37.12 35.59
CA ASN A 2 3.03 37.50 35.28
C ASN A 2 2.27 36.31 34.69
N ASP A 3 1.00 36.17 35.09
CA ASP A 3 0.06 35.12 34.63
C ASP A 3 0.06 34.97 33.09
N LEU A 4 0.25 36.07 32.35
CA LEU A 4 0.36 36.12 30.92
C LEU A 4 1.57 35.32 30.37
N ASN A 5 2.76 35.43 30.97
CA ASN A 5 3.95 34.71 30.53
C ASN A 5 3.84 33.21 30.79
N THR A 6 3.13 32.80 31.80
CA THR A 6 2.86 31.38 32.10
C THR A 6 1.90 30.78 31.07
N LYS A 7 0.86 31.51 30.66
CA LYS A 7 -0.10 31.10 29.65
C LYS A 7 0.55 30.99 28.29
N ILE A 8 1.42 31.93 27.91
CA ILE A 8 2.18 31.87 26.63
C ILE A 8 3.11 30.66 26.64
N LEU A 9 3.78 30.35 27.74
CA LEU A 9 4.67 29.19 27.83
C LEU A 9 3.90 27.86 27.69
N ILE A 10 2.73 27.75 28.32
CA ILE A 10 1.85 26.56 28.21
C ILE A 10 1.34 26.40 26.77
N LEU A 11 0.91 27.49 26.15
CA LEU A 11 0.46 27.46 24.74
C LEU A 11 1.58 27.02 23.79
N GLY A 12 2.81 27.49 24.03
CA GLY A 12 3.99 27.10 23.27
C GLY A 12 4.30 25.59 23.41
N PHE A 13 4.23 25.05 24.62
CA PHE A 13 4.43 23.60 24.84
C PHE A 13 3.33 22.74 24.22
N VAL A 14 2.07 23.19 24.28
CA VAL A 14 0.95 22.47 23.62
C VAL A 14 1.10 22.52 22.11
N ALA A 15 1.51 23.64 21.54
CA ALA A 15 1.73 23.78 20.10
C ALA A 15 2.90 22.92 19.60
N VAL A 16 4.01 22.86 20.34
CA VAL A 16 5.15 21.98 20.02
C VAL A 16 4.77 20.51 20.20
N GLY A 17 4.00 20.16 21.22
CA GLY A 17 3.49 18.81 21.42
C GLY A 17 2.57 18.36 20.28
N LEU A 18 1.68 19.24 19.82
CA LEU A 18 0.82 18.99 18.65
C LEU A 18 1.64 18.86 17.36
N LEU A 19 2.65 19.70 17.16
CA LEU A 19 3.55 19.61 16.00
C LEU A 19 4.36 18.31 15.97
N LEU A 20 4.76 17.78 17.11
CA LEU A 20 5.46 16.50 17.23
C LEU A 20 4.54 15.28 17.01
N LEU A 21 3.22 15.46 17.14
CA LEU A 21 2.21 14.42 16.88
C LEU A 21 1.72 14.43 15.44
N LEU A 22 1.97 15.49 14.65
CA LEU A 22 1.56 15.57 13.24
C LEU A 22 2.03 14.39 12.38
N PRO A 23 3.27 13.84 12.54
CA PRO A 23 3.67 12.67 11.77
C PRO A 23 2.94 11.37 12.17
N TYR A 24 2.24 11.34 13.30
CA TYR A 24 1.44 10.18 13.72
C TYR A 24 -0.02 10.22 13.23
N PHE A 25 -0.45 11.33 12.65
CA PHE A 25 -1.80 11.50 12.07
C PHE A 25 -1.79 11.51 10.54
N SER A 26 -0.66 11.26 9.90
CA SER A 26 -0.61 11.05 8.47
C SER A 26 -0.83 9.57 8.18
N ASP A 27 -1.96 9.20 7.80
CA ASP A 27 -2.46 8.57 6.60
C ASP A 27 -3.82 7.95 6.83
N THR A 28 -4.82 8.76 6.83
CA THR A 28 -6.14 8.28 6.41
C THR A 28 -6.14 8.42 4.90
N GLY A 29 -6.15 7.28 4.19
CA GLY A 29 -6.25 7.24 2.75
C GLY A 29 -7.35 8.19 2.26
N GLY A 30 -6.95 9.16 1.44
CA GLY A 30 -7.82 10.17 0.85
C GLY A 30 -7.13 10.77 -0.37
N TRP A 31 -7.87 11.50 -1.18
CA TRP A 31 -7.33 12.18 -2.34
C TRP A 31 -6.17 13.12 -1.96
N GLN A 32 -5.00 12.94 -2.59
CA GLN A 32 -3.78 13.70 -2.35
C GLN A 32 -3.21 14.29 -3.65
N GLY A 33 -4.00 15.02 -4.40
CA GLY A 33 -3.57 15.61 -5.66
C GLY A 33 -3.41 14.55 -6.76
N ASP A 34 -2.18 14.27 -7.21
CA ASP A 34 -1.95 13.24 -8.23
C ASP A 34 -2.18 11.80 -7.71
N GLY A 35 -2.36 11.63 -6.43
CA GLY A 35 -2.60 10.34 -5.77
C GLY A 35 -1.47 9.96 -4.80
N VAL A 36 -1.47 8.69 -4.40
CA VAL A 36 -0.51 8.12 -3.45
C VAL A 36 0.43 7.16 -4.18
N PRO A 37 1.75 7.41 -4.20
CA PRO A 37 2.72 6.44 -4.72
C PRO A 37 2.57 5.09 -4.03
N PRO A 38 2.74 3.95 -4.72
CA PRO A 38 2.72 2.65 -4.07
C PRO A 38 3.76 2.57 -2.94
N TYR A 39 3.36 2.06 -1.78
CA TYR A 39 4.22 1.88 -0.61
C TYR A 39 3.91 0.56 0.09
N THR A 40 4.88 0.03 0.85
CA THR A 40 4.75 -1.28 1.48
C THR A 40 3.68 -1.26 2.58
N ILE A 41 2.64 -2.06 2.40
CA ILE A 41 1.55 -2.27 3.37
C ILE A 41 1.66 -3.65 4.04
N ALA A 42 2.29 -4.60 3.36
CA ALA A 42 2.57 -5.92 3.91
C ALA A 42 3.94 -6.41 3.42
N ASP A 43 4.71 -6.99 4.31
CA ASP A 43 5.94 -7.71 4.00
C ASP A 43 6.13 -8.86 4.99
N GLY A 44 6.80 -9.91 4.57
CA GLY A 44 7.04 -11.04 5.44
C GLY A 44 7.79 -12.18 4.78
N VAL A 45 7.96 -13.24 5.57
CA VAL A 45 8.54 -14.50 5.13
C VAL A 45 7.54 -15.61 5.36
N VAL A 46 7.37 -16.48 4.38
CA VAL A 46 6.51 -17.65 4.47
C VAL A 46 7.17 -18.84 3.78
N ARG A 47 7.03 -20.05 4.35
CA ARG A 47 7.19 -21.26 3.56
C ARG A 47 5.91 -21.46 2.78
N GLY A 48 5.95 -21.30 1.46
CA GLY A 48 4.74 -21.33 0.67
C GLY A 48 4.83 -20.60 -0.64
N GLU A 49 3.73 -20.03 -1.07
CA GLU A 49 3.58 -19.40 -2.37
C GLU A 49 2.86 -18.05 -2.25
N VAL A 50 3.25 -17.11 -3.11
CA VAL A 50 2.56 -15.85 -3.31
C VAL A 50 1.90 -15.87 -4.68
N THR A 51 0.58 -15.85 -4.70
CA THR A 51 -0.23 -15.76 -5.91
C THR A 51 -0.55 -14.30 -6.19
N VAL A 52 -0.24 -13.83 -7.41
CA VAL A 52 -0.66 -12.53 -7.92
C VAL A 52 -1.31 -12.77 -9.27
N SER A 53 -2.63 -12.60 -9.37
CA SER A 53 -3.37 -12.95 -10.59
C SER A 53 -4.66 -12.15 -10.72
N GLY A 54 -5.29 -12.26 -11.91
CA GLY A 54 -6.61 -11.72 -12.22
C GLY A 54 -6.55 -10.43 -13.04
N GLY A 55 -7.75 -9.97 -13.40
CA GLY A 55 -7.97 -8.81 -14.23
C GLY A 55 -7.88 -9.12 -15.74
N HIS A 56 -8.96 -8.85 -16.46
CA HIS A 56 -9.07 -9.06 -17.91
C HIS A 56 -9.51 -7.77 -18.64
N GLY A 57 -9.32 -6.63 -17.98
CA GLY A 57 -9.64 -5.32 -18.53
C GLY A 57 -11.10 -4.93 -18.40
N TYR A 58 -11.38 -3.67 -18.69
CA TYR A 58 -12.75 -3.13 -18.68
C TYR A 58 -13.64 -3.85 -19.68
N THR A 59 -14.79 -4.35 -19.22
CA THR A 59 -15.77 -5.03 -20.05
C THR A 59 -17.08 -4.26 -20.22
N GLY A 60 -17.33 -3.31 -19.35
CA GLY A 60 -18.64 -2.66 -19.21
C GLY A 60 -19.71 -3.56 -18.54
N GLU A 61 -19.34 -4.77 -18.15
CA GLU A 61 -20.23 -5.68 -17.45
C GLU A 61 -20.35 -5.31 -15.97
N ASN A 62 -21.56 -5.49 -15.43
CA ASN A 62 -21.84 -5.29 -14.01
C ASN A 62 -22.85 -6.35 -13.53
N PRO A 63 -22.49 -7.28 -12.63
CA PRO A 63 -21.21 -7.33 -11.93
C PRO A 63 -20.03 -7.76 -12.81
N TYR A 64 -18.83 -7.26 -12.47
CA TYR A 64 -17.56 -7.76 -13.00
C TYR A 64 -17.20 -9.07 -12.28
N LEU A 65 -16.94 -10.14 -13.03
CA LEU A 65 -16.62 -11.47 -12.50
C LEU A 65 -15.15 -11.79 -12.74
N GLU A 66 -14.47 -12.33 -11.73
CA GLU A 66 -13.10 -12.83 -11.82
C GLU A 66 -12.95 -14.15 -11.09
N TYR A 67 -12.03 -15.00 -11.56
CA TYR A 67 -11.79 -16.34 -11.02
C TYR A 67 -10.32 -16.51 -10.62
N PHE A 68 -10.12 -17.04 -9.42
CA PHE A 68 -8.79 -17.24 -8.84
C PHE A 68 -8.59 -18.67 -8.42
N ASP A 69 -7.56 -19.33 -8.93
CA ASP A 69 -7.14 -20.66 -8.47
C ASP A 69 -6.03 -20.52 -7.44
N LEU A 70 -6.28 -20.95 -6.22
CA LEU A 70 -5.35 -20.84 -5.11
C LEU A 70 -4.69 -22.18 -4.80
N PRO A 71 -3.37 -22.20 -4.52
CA PRO A 71 -2.64 -23.38 -4.12
C PRO A 71 -3.16 -23.92 -2.77
N ALA A 72 -2.88 -25.21 -2.54
CA ALA A 72 -3.15 -25.81 -1.25
C ALA A 72 -2.24 -25.22 -0.17
N GLY A 73 -2.81 -24.84 0.96
CA GLY A 73 -2.07 -24.25 2.09
C GLY A 73 -2.99 -23.43 3.00
N ALA A 74 -2.44 -22.97 4.11
CA ALA A 74 -3.13 -22.03 4.98
C ALA A 74 -2.97 -20.61 4.46
N LEU A 75 -4.05 -19.91 4.20
CA LEU A 75 -4.02 -18.54 3.73
C LEU A 75 -3.59 -17.62 4.87
N ARG A 76 -2.49 -16.87 4.67
CA ARG A 76 -1.92 -15.93 5.65
C ARG A 76 -2.26 -14.49 5.34
N TYR A 77 -2.43 -14.19 4.06
CA TYR A 77 -2.79 -12.88 3.56
C TYR A 77 -3.56 -13.04 2.26
N ALA A 78 -4.63 -12.32 2.08
CA ALA A 78 -5.30 -12.20 0.80
C ALA A 78 -6.03 -10.86 0.68
N ARG A 79 -5.75 -10.16 -0.41
CA ARG A 79 -6.33 -8.84 -0.66
C ARG A 79 -6.66 -8.67 -2.14
N LEU A 80 -7.85 -8.19 -2.41
CA LEU A 80 -8.31 -7.81 -3.74
C LEU A 80 -8.00 -6.34 -3.99
N TYR A 81 -7.62 -6.03 -5.21
CA TYR A 81 -7.36 -4.70 -5.73
C TYR A 81 -8.28 -4.44 -6.92
N VAL A 82 -9.13 -3.44 -6.80
CA VAL A 82 -10.17 -3.13 -7.78
C VAL A 82 -10.07 -1.66 -8.19
N PRO A 83 -9.36 -1.33 -9.26
CA PRO A 83 -9.37 0.00 -9.84
C PRO A 83 -10.69 0.26 -10.57
N ILE A 84 -11.40 1.30 -10.15
CA ILE A 84 -12.68 1.74 -10.74
C ILE A 84 -12.44 2.99 -11.55
N TRP A 85 -12.80 2.92 -12.83
CA TRP A 85 -12.80 4.08 -13.72
C TRP A 85 -13.99 4.99 -13.48
N ASN A 86 -13.75 6.29 -13.68
CA ASN A 86 -14.73 7.37 -13.54
C ASN A 86 -15.42 7.36 -12.17
N TYR A 87 -14.59 7.09 -11.13
CA TYR A 87 -15.04 7.19 -9.74
C TYR A 87 -15.49 8.61 -9.42
N ASP A 88 -16.66 8.75 -8.80
CA ASP A 88 -17.19 10.00 -8.26
C ASP A 88 -17.59 9.81 -6.78
N SER A 89 -17.59 10.90 -6.04
CA SER A 89 -17.97 10.90 -4.62
C SER A 89 -19.38 10.36 -4.43
N GLY A 90 -19.52 9.36 -3.59
CA GLY A 90 -20.78 8.65 -3.35
C GLY A 90 -20.93 7.32 -4.10
N ASP A 91 -20.03 7.01 -5.02
CA ASP A 91 -19.95 5.69 -5.64
C ASP A 91 -19.56 4.62 -4.62
N SER A 92 -19.85 3.39 -4.94
CA SER A 92 -19.55 2.27 -4.05
C SER A 92 -19.48 0.97 -4.83
N ILE A 93 -18.86 -0.03 -4.23
CA ILE A 93 -18.87 -1.39 -4.74
C ILE A 93 -19.49 -2.36 -3.74
N ASN A 94 -20.20 -3.36 -4.25
CA ASN A 94 -20.59 -4.54 -3.49
C ASN A 94 -19.65 -5.68 -3.86
N VAL A 95 -19.16 -6.39 -2.86
CA VAL A 95 -18.19 -7.48 -3.03
C VAL A 95 -18.82 -8.78 -2.63
N THR A 96 -18.76 -9.78 -3.50
CA THR A 96 -19.23 -11.14 -3.26
C THR A 96 -18.09 -12.12 -3.59
N VAL A 97 -17.82 -13.07 -2.72
CA VAL A 97 -16.80 -14.11 -2.91
C VAL A 97 -17.46 -15.47 -2.71
N ASN A 98 -17.34 -16.38 -3.68
CA ASN A 98 -17.93 -17.73 -3.64
C ASN A 98 -19.43 -17.70 -3.32
N GLY A 99 -20.16 -16.72 -3.85
CA GLY A 99 -21.57 -16.51 -3.59
C GLY A 99 -21.91 -15.88 -2.23
N HIS A 100 -20.92 -15.59 -1.39
CA HIS A 100 -21.12 -14.93 -0.09
C HIS A 100 -20.90 -13.43 -0.20
N PHE A 101 -21.92 -12.65 0.12
CA PHE A 101 -21.83 -11.20 0.15
C PHE A 101 -20.96 -10.75 1.33
N LEU A 102 -19.81 -10.13 1.05
CA LEU A 102 -18.90 -9.63 2.08
C LEU A 102 -19.29 -8.24 2.60
N GLY A 103 -19.92 -7.44 1.77
CA GLY A 103 -20.35 -6.12 2.16
C GLY A 103 -20.30 -5.11 1.04
N LYS A 104 -20.68 -3.88 1.39
CA LYS A 104 -20.60 -2.70 0.56
C LYS A 104 -19.41 -1.86 1.02
N LYS A 105 -18.50 -1.53 0.11
CA LYS A 105 -17.43 -0.56 0.35
C LYS A 105 -17.79 0.76 -0.31
N GLN A 106 -17.93 1.80 0.50
CA GLN A 106 -18.48 3.11 0.11
C GLN A 106 -17.46 3.96 -0.62
N GLU A 107 -16.21 3.98 -0.11
CA GLU A 107 -15.14 4.83 -0.63
C GLU A 107 -13.94 3.95 -1.01
N PRO A 108 -13.19 4.30 -2.05
CA PRO A 108 -11.92 3.68 -2.35
C PRO A 108 -10.88 4.00 -1.26
N ASP A 109 -9.88 3.14 -1.13
CA ASP A 109 -8.75 3.37 -0.22
C ASP A 109 -7.82 4.44 -0.76
N TYR A 110 -7.71 4.52 -2.09
CA TYR A 110 -6.88 5.50 -2.78
C TYR A 110 -7.65 6.11 -3.94
N THR A 111 -7.59 7.43 -4.03
CA THR A 111 -8.06 8.17 -5.19
C THR A 111 -6.90 8.91 -5.84
N SER A 112 -6.95 9.06 -7.14
CA SER A 112 -5.99 9.87 -7.88
C SER A 112 -6.71 10.91 -8.73
N ALA A 113 -5.98 11.90 -9.22
CA ALA A 113 -6.46 12.74 -10.31
C ALA A 113 -6.95 11.84 -11.46
N TRP A 114 -7.87 12.34 -12.27
CA TRP A 114 -8.44 11.63 -13.42
C TRP A 114 -9.46 10.53 -13.08
N GLY A 115 -10.03 10.58 -11.88
CA GLY A 115 -11.22 9.81 -11.53
C GLY A 115 -11.01 8.31 -11.44
N ILE A 116 -9.80 7.84 -11.07
CA ILE A 116 -9.60 6.43 -10.73
C ILE A 116 -9.62 6.28 -9.21
N GLY A 117 -10.53 5.44 -8.72
CA GLY A 117 -10.59 4.98 -7.34
C GLY A 117 -10.08 3.55 -7.20
N LEU A 118 -9.11 3.29 -6.33
CA LEU A 118 -8.64 1.94 -6.04
C LEU A 118 -9.26 1.46 -4.73
N TYR A 119 -10.06 0.40 -4.81
CA TYR A 119 -10.60 -0.32 -3.65
C TYR A 119 -9.68 -1.50 -3.31
N CYS A 120 -9.30 -1.61 -2.03
CA CYS A 120 -8.47 -2.68 -1.50
C CYS A 120 -9.28 -3.45 -0.45
N ILE A 121 -9.57 -4.74 -0.68
CA ILE A 121 -10.50 -5.52 0.13
C ILE A 121 -9.80 -6.74 0.71
N GLU A 122 -9.73 -6.86 2.03
CA GLU A 122 -9.24 -8.07 2.69
C GLU A 122 -10.24 -9.21 2.54
N VAL A 123 -9.75 -10.39 2.10
CA VAL A 123 -10.59 -11.57 1.79
C VAL A 123 -10.04 -12.87 2.37
N ASN A 124 -9.16 -12.78 3.38
CA ASN A 124 -8.49 -13.93 3.99
C ASN A 124 -9.45 -15.06 4.38
N ASP A 125 -10.57 -14.69 5.03
CA ASP A 125 -11.54 -15.65 5.58
C ASP A 125 -12.59 -16.10 4.56
N SER A 126 -12.51 -15.61 3.32
CA SER A 126 -13.54 -15.81 2.30
C SER A 126 -13.06 -16.67 1.13
N LEU A 127 -11.76 -16.89 1.03
CA LEU A 127 -11.14 -17.69 -0.01
C LEU A 127 -10.77 -19.09 0.50
N THR A 128 -10.74 -20.04 -0.40
CA THR A 128 -10.36 -21.44 -0.12
C THR A 128 -9.35 -21.92 -1.15
N PRO A 129 -8.53 -22.96 -0.86
CA PRO A 129 -7.73 -23.61 -1.90
C PRO A 129 -8.58 -24.08 -3.07
N GLY A 130 -8.05 -23.96 -4.29
CA GLY A 130 -8.74 -24.22 -5.55
C GLY A 130 -9.46 -22.99 -6.09
N MET A 131 -10.44 -23.20 -6.95
CA MET A 131 -11.13 -22.13 -7.69
C MET A 131 -12.04 -21.30 -6.78
N ASN A 132 -11.88 -19.99 -6.85
CA ASN A 132 -12.70 -19.01 -6.16
C ASN A 132 -13.29 -18.03 -7.18
N GLU A 133 -14.56 -17.69 -7.03
CA GLU A 133 -15.24 -16.66 -7.81
C GLU A 133 -15.35 -15.38 -7.01
N VAL A 134 -14.98 -14.27 -7.63
CA VAL A 134 -15.16 -12.91 -7.09
C VAL A 134 -16.06 -12.12 -8.02
N SER A 135 -17.07 -11.48 -7.44
CA SER A 135 -18.03 -10.64 -8.14
C SER A 135 -18.01 -9.23 -7.53
N ILE A 136 -17.77 -8.23 -8.38
CA ILE A 136 -17.76 -6.82 -8.03
C ILE A 136 -18.93 -6.12 -8.72
N ASP A 137 -19.95 -5.74 -7.95
CA ASP A 137 -21.07 -4.98 -8.44
C ASP A 137 -20.84 -3.48 -8.13
N SER A 138 -20.42 -2.75 -9.16
CA SER A 138 -20.18 -1.30 -9.07
C SER A 138 -21.50 -0.54 -9.09
N LYS A 139 -21.64 0.41 -8.19
CA LYS A 139 -22.76 1.38 -8.14
C LYS A 139 -22.39 2.71 -8.78
N ASN A 140 -21.45 2.71 -9.70
CA ASN A 140 -21.07 3.82 -10.53
C ASN A 140 -21.75 3.71 -11.90
N PRO A 141 -22.74 4.55 -12.22
CA PRO A 141 -23.48 4.46 -13.49
C PRO A 141 -22.67 4.91 -14.72
N GLY A 142 -21.57 5.66 -14.50
CA GLY A 142 -20.73 6.20 -15.57
C GLY A 142 -19.38 5.53 -15.74
N GLY A 143 -19.04 4.53 -14.89
CA GLY A 143 -17.76 3.86 -14.86
C GLY A 143 -17.87 2.41 -14.42
N GLY A 144 -16.74 1.79 -14.05
CA GLY A 144 -16.73 0.41 -13.58
C GLY A 144 -15.32 -0.12 -13.35
N PRO A 145 -15.20 -1.38 -12.92
CA PRO A 145 -13.91 -2.00 -12.72
C PRO A 145 -13.09 -2.09 -14.01
N TYR A 146 -11.85 -1.64 -13.95
CA TYR A 146 -10.86 -1.97 -14.97
C TYR A 146 -10.41 -3.42 -14.86
N GLY A 147 -10.37 -3.95 -13.64
CA GLY A 147 -9.99 -5.33 -13.36
C GLY A 147 -10.16 -5.64 -11.87
N VAL A 148 -9.92 -6.90 -11.52
CA VAL A 148 -9.83 -7.37 -10.14
C VAL A 148 -8.56 -8.19 -10.01
N THR A 149 -7.58 -7.73 -9.24
CA THR A 149 -6.35 -8.47 -8.95
C THR A 149 -6.39 -9.02 -7.53
N LEU A 150 -5.99 -10.27 -7.37
CA LEU A 150 -5.77 -10.90 -6.07
C LEU A 150 -4.27 -10.99 -5.79
N VAL A 151 -3.88 -10.57 -4.59
CA VAL A 151 -2.61 -10.97 -3.97
C VAL A 151 -2.94 -11.89 -2.80
N ALA A 152 -2.43 -13.11 -2.84
CA ALA A 152 -2.64 -14.10 -1.79
C ALA A 152 -1.31 -14.75 -1.38
N VAL A 153 -1.11 -14.94 -0.07
CA VAL A 153 0.05 -15.62 0.50
C VAL A 153 -0.45 -16.89 1.19
N SER A 154 -0.08 -18.03 0.63
CA SER A 154 -0.45 -19.36 1.13
C SER A 154 0.74 -20.02 1.81
N GLU A 155 0.58 -20.45 3.07
CA GLU A 155 1.60 -21.19 3.80
C GLU A 155 1.48 -22.68 3.55
N ASN A 156 2.61 -23.29 3.16
CA ASN A 156 2.77 -24.73 2.99
C ASN A 156 4.19 -25.12 3.42
N SER A 157 4.32 -25.79 4.54
CA SER A 157 5.62 -26.14 5.15
C SER A 157 6.50 -27.06 4.28
N SER A 158 5.94 -27.70 3.24
CA SER A 158 6.69 -28.51 2.28
C SER A 158 7.40 -27.68 1.20
N MET A 159 7.06 -26.40 1.08
CA MET A 159 7.64 -25.50 0.08
C MET A 159 8.87 -24.76 0.62
N PRO A 160 9.72 -24.22 -0.27
CA PRO A 160 10.84 -23.37 0.14
C PRO A 160 10.33 -22.08 0.78
N PRO A 161 11.16 -21.40 1.59
CA PRO A 161 10.83 -20.08 2.11
C PRO A 161 10.91 -19.05 0.99
N VAL A 162 9.95 -18.12 1.02
CA VAL A 162 9.94 -16.93 0.17
C VAL A 162 9.73 -15.71 1.05
N ARG A 163 10.35 -14.61 0.65
CA ARG A 163 10.06 -13.29 1.19
C ARG A 163 9.22 -12.51 0.20
N PHE A 164 8.24 -11.76 0.71
CA PHE A 164 7.36 -10.97 -0.12
C PHE A 164 7.21 -9.55 0.41
N TRP A 165 6.91 -8.65 -0.50
CA TRP A 165 6.50 -7.26 -0.23
C TRP A 165 5.29 -6.96 -1.09
N VAL A 166 4.29 -6.31 -0.50
CA VAL A 166 3.11 -5.82 -1.20
C VAL A 166 3.09 -4.31 -1.04
N ASN A 167 3.29 -3.60 -2.13
CA ASN A 167 3.26 -2.15 -2.19
C ASN A 167 2.00 -1.73 -2.95
N GLU A 168 1.10 -1.00 -2.30
CA GLU A 168 -0.15 -0.52 -2.87
C GLU A 168 -0.24 1.00 -2.83
N GLY A 169 -0.97 1.57 -3.77
CA GLY A 169 -1.24 2.99 -3.91
C GLY A 169 -2.07 3.24 -5.16
N ASN A 170 -2.22 4.48 -5.55
CA ASN A 170 -2.82 4.88 -6.82
C ASN A 170 -2.27 6.26 -7.19
N TYR A 171 -1.33 6.31 -8.12
CA TYR A 171 -0.68 7.55 -8.51
C TYR A 171 -0.89 7.82 -10.00
N ALA A 172 -1.47 8.97 -10.32
CA ALA A 172 -1.71 9.36 -11.70
C ALA A 172 -0.45 9.98 -12.32
N LEU A 173 0.12 9.31 -13.29
CA LEU A 173 1.06 9.87 -14.25
C LEU A 173 0.26 10.27 -15.49
N ALA A 174 0.13 11.56 -15.76
CA ALA A 174 -0.67 12.06 -16.86
C ALA A 174 0.11 13.08 -17.69
N TYR A 175 -0.16 13.17 -18.98
CA TYR A 175 0.53 14.10 -19.89
C TYR A 175 0.46 15.57 -19.46
N THR A 176 -0.52 15.92 -18.62
CA THR A 176 -0.69 17.26 -18.05
C THR A 176 0.02 17.45 -16.71
N ASN A 177 0.54 16.38 -16.11
CA ASN A 177 1.23 16.44 -14.83
C ASN A 177 2.67 16.95 -15.01
N LYS A 178 3.25 17.50 -13.93
CA LYS A 178 4.65 17.93 -13.93
C LYS A 178 5.62 16.75 -13.76
N LYS A 179 5.13 15.62 -13.28
CA LYS A 179 5.92 14.40 -13.04
C LYS A 179 5.51 13.34 -14.04
N ASP A 180 6.50 12.81 -14.72
CA ASP A 180 6.34 11.72 -15.67
C ASP A 180 6.77 10.37 -15.06
N SER A 181 7.12 10.35 -13.79
CA SER A 181 7.57 9.13 -13.10
C SER A 181 7.18 9.10 -11.64
N VAL A 182 7.07 7.88 -11.10
CA VAL A 182 6.87 7.61 -9.68
C VAL A 182 7.63 6.34 -9.29
N SER A 183 8.11 6.26 -8.06
CA SER A 183 8.85 5.11 -7.56
C SER A 183 8.24 4.52 -6.29
N THR A 184 8.52 3.24 -6.07
CA THR A 184 8.27 2.52 -4.82
C THR A 184 9.52 1.74 -4.41
N SER A 185 9.64 1.40 -3.11
CA SER A 185 10.83 0.74 -2.56
C SER A 185 10.46 -0.58 -1.88
N PHE A 186 11.39 -1.54 -1.94
CA PHE A 186 11.33 -2.83 -1.25
C PHE A 186 12.52 -2.92 -0.31
N LYS A 187 12.29 -2.84 1.01
CA LYS A 187 13.37 -2.81 2.01
C LYS A 187 13.77 -4.20 2.46
N GLY A 188 15.08 -4.42 2.57
CA GLY A 188 15.66 -5.67 3.05
C GLY A 188 15.62 -6.78 2.00
N THR A 189 15.73 -6.47 0.72
CA THR A 189 15.96 -7.43 -0.37
C THR A 189 17.32 -8.09 -0.24
N LEU A 190 17.46 -9.29 -0.81
CA LEU A 190 18.72 -10.04 -0.83
C LEU A 190 19.42 -9.80 -2.16
N PRO A 191 20.57 -9.07 -2.18
CA PRO A 191 21.29 -8.79 -3.41
C PRO A 191 21.74 -10.06 -4.15
N GLY A 192 21.58 -10.05 -5.48
CA GLY A 192 22.00 -11.15 -6.34
C GLY A 192 21.09 -12.38 -6.35
N LYS A 193 20.01 -12.40 -5.56
CA LYS A 193 19.00 -13.47 -5.59
C LYS A 193 17.91 -13.11 -6.59
N ASN A 194 17.38 -14.11 -7.28
CA ASN A 194 16.25 -13.91 -8.17
C ASN A 194 14.98 -13.57 -7.39
N ALA A 195 14.17 -12.74 -8.00
CA ALA A 195 12.86 -12.39 -7.49
C ALA A 195 11.85 -12.30 -8.64
N SER A 196 10.60 -12.60 -8.36
CA SER A 196 9.48 -12.32 -9.25
C SER A 196 8.86 -10.99 -8.88
N LEU A 197 8.73 -10.10 -9.85
CA LEU A 197 8.08 -8.80 -9.71
C LEU A 197 6.76 -8.84 -10.46
N TYR A 198 5.69 -8.36 -9.81
CA TYR A 198 4.37 -8.15 -10.40
C TYR A 198 3.99 -6.70 -10.23
N THR A 199 3.39 -6.10 -11.26
CA THR A 199 2.85 -4.74 -11.18
C THR A 199 1.46 -4.68 -11.80
N MET A 200 0.55 -3.98 -11.14
CA MET A 200 -0.76 -3.68 -11.68
C MET A 200 -0.80 -2.21 -12.12
N LEU A 201 -1.13 -2.01 -13.37
CA LEU A 201 -1.25 -0.71 -14.02
C LEU A 201 -2.67 -0.51 -14.52
N ALA A 202 -3.17 0.71 -14.38
CA ALA A 202 -4.43 1.11 -14.99
C ALA A 202 -4.20 2.28 -15.96
N ALA A 203 -5.05 2.36 -16.97
CA ALA A 203 -5.08 3.41 -18.00
C ALA A 203 -3.91 3.42 -19.02
N GLY A 204 -2.98 2.46 -18.96
CA GLY A 204 -1.98 2.29 -20.01
C GLY A 204 -2.56 1.69 -21.30
N THR A 205 -1.93 1.92 -22.44
CA THR A 205 -2.34 1.42 -23.77
C THR A 205 -1.16 0.94 -24.60
N GLU A 206 -1.37 -0.10 -25.39
CA GLU A 206 -0.34 -0.69 -26.25
C GLU A 206 0.26 0.35 -27.21
N GLY A 207 1.58 0.43 -27.23
CA GLY A 207 2.35 1.24 -28.18
C GLY A 207 2.67 2.67 -27.72
N GLU A 208 2.35 3.05 -26.50
CA GLU A 208 2.65 4.39 -25.94
C GLU A 208 3.97 4.48 -25.18
N ASN A 209 4.74 3.37 -25.09
CA ASN A 209 6.14 3.32 -24.64
C ASN A 209 6.40 3.78 -23.20
N ASP A 210 5.59 3.36 -22.25
CA ASP A 210 5.91 3.43 -20.84
C ASP A 210 7.08 2.49 -20.49
N GLU A 211 7.82 2.80 -19.41
CA GLU A 211 9.02 2.06 -19.01
C GLU A 211 9.03 1.73 -17.52
N LEU A 212 9.54 0.52 -17.22
CA LEU A 212 9.81 0.08 -15.86
C LEU A 212 11.31 -0.10 -15.63
N TYR A 213 11.82 0.46 -14.53
CA TYR A 213 13.20 0.28 -14.10
C TYR A 213 13.23 -0.32 -12.70
N PHE A 214 14.00 -1.39 -12.53
CA PHE A 214 14.29 -1.97 -11.22
C PHE A 214 15.78 -1.79 -10.91
N ASP A 215 16.09 -1.11 -9.79
CA ASP A 215 17.46 -0.72 -9.41
C ASP A 215 18.21 -0.05 -10.57
N SER A 216 17.54 0.87 -11.26
CA SER A 216 18.04 1.60 -12.44
C SER A 216 18.32 0.72 -13.67
N VAL A 217 17.82 -0.51 -13.72
CA VAL A 217 17.87 -1.41 -14.88
C VAL A 217 16.51 -1.40 -15.55
N LEU A 218 16.45 -1.12 -16.84
CA LEU A 218 15.24 -1.27 -17.64
C LEU A 218 14.81 -2.75 -17.66
N ILE A 219 13.61 -3.04 -17.15
CA ILE A 219 13.04 -4.38 -17.06
C ILE A 219 11.82 -4.59 -17.93
N GLY A 220 11.24 -3.53 -18.45
CA GLY A 220 10.10 -3.57 -19.35
C GLY A 220 9.90 -2.24 -20.06
N SER A 221 9.47 -2.32 -21.30
CA SER A 221 9.02 -1.19 -22.12
C SER A 221 7.65 -1.53 -22.66
N ASP A 222 6.77 -0.55 -22.76
CA ASP A 222 5.40 -0.72 -23.22
C ASP A 222 4.70 -1.81 -22.36
N VAL A 223 4.72 -1.63 -21.03
CA VAL A 223 4.19 -2.61 -20.06
C VAL A 223 2.69 -2.43 -19.83
N GLY A 224 2.16 -1.24 -20.09
CA GLY A 224 0.74 -0.95 -20.26
C GLY A 224 0.28 -1.39 -21.65
N ARG A 225 0.02 -2.71 -21.83
CA ARG A 225 -0.24 -3.32 -23.16
C ARG A 225 -1.70 -3.62 -23.43
N SER A 226 -2.59 -3.13 -22.63
CA SER A 226 -3.99 -3.39 -22.83
C SER A 226 -4.47 -2.75 -24.14
N ALA A 227 -5.28 -3.51 -24.89
CA ALA A 227 -5.95 -2.97 -26.05
C ALA A 227 -6.80 -1.76 -25.67
N GLU A 228 -6.95 -0.80 -26.59
CA GLU A 228 -7.81 0.36 -26.39
C GLU A 228 -9.19 -0.06 -25.85
N GLY A 229 -9.63 0.60 -24.78
CA GLY A 229 -10.88 0.29 -24.10
C GLY A 229 -10.75 -0.75 -22.99
N LYS A 230 -9.61 -1.41 -22.80
CA LYS A 230 -9.39 -2.36 -21.68
C LYS A 230 -8.70 -1.74 -20.48
N TYR A 231 -7.63 -0.97 -20.70
CA TYR A 231 -6.98 -0.10 -19.72
C TYR A 231 -6.55 -0.73 -18.40
N PHE A 232 -6.17 -2.02 -18.45
CA PHE A 232 -5.73 -2.77 -17.28
C PHE A 232 -4.63 -3.75 -17.65
N ASP A 233 -3.51 -3.71 -16.92
CA ASP A 233 -2.40 -4.62 -17.10
C ASP A 233 -1.89 -5.16 -15.77
N LEU A 234 -1.70 -6.48 -15.74
CA LEU A 234 -0.95 -7.17 -14.70
C LEU A 234 0.35 -7.69 -15.35
N TYR A 235 1.40 -6.89 -15.24
CA TYR A 235 2.72 -7.22 -15.78
C TYR A 235 3.52 -8.04 -14.77
N SER A 236 4.25 -9.04 -15.25
CA SER A 236 5.17 -9.83 -14.44
C SER A 236 6.50 -10.07 -15.12
N THR A 237 7.59 -10.05 -14.34
CA THR A 237 8.94 -10.31 -14.83
C THR A 237 9.84 -10.80 -13.70
N SER A 238 10.96 -11.42 -14.07
CA SER A 238 12.03 -11.77 -13.12
C SER A 238 13.00 -10.60 -12.99
N VAL A 239 13.39 -10.29 -11.76
CA VAL A 239 14.37 -9.25 -11.44
C VAL A 239 15.43 -9.81 -10.49
N SER A 240 16.57 -9.14 -10.38
CA SER A 240 17.62 -9.48 -9.43
C SER A 240 17.98 -8.23 -8.65
N PRO A 241 17.55 -8.11 -7.38
CA PRO A 241 17.94 -7.01 -6.51
C PRO A 241 19.46 -6.83 -6.46
N LYS A 242 19.92 -5.60 -6.56
CA LYS A 242 21.34 -5.25 -6.48
C LYS A 242 21.74 -4.80 -5.09
N GLU A 243 20.79 -4.29 -4.34
CA GLU A 243 20.99 -3.70 -3.03
C GLU A 243 19.97 -4.23 -2.03
N THR A 244 20.19 -3.96 -0.75
CA THR A 244 19.26 -4.34 0.33
C THR A 244 17.99 -3.50 0.34
N ASP A 245 17.97 -2.36 -0.34
CA ASP A 245 16.80 -1.51 -0.52
C ASP A 245 16.59 -1.29 -2.03
N SER A 246 15.85 -2.19 -2.66
CA SER A 246 15.57 -2.11 -4.09
C SER A 246 14.47 -1.10 -4.40
N THR A 247 14.54 -0.51 -5.57
CA THR A 247 13.58 0.51 -6.03
C THR A 247 13.01 0.14 -7.39
N LEU A 248 11.70 0.25 -7.51
CA LEU A 248 10.97 0.17 -8.78
C LEU A 248 10.53 1.58 -9.19
N LEU A 249 10.92 1.99 -10.38
CA LEU A 249 10.53 3.25 -11.00
C LEU A 249 9.58 2.97 -12.17
N PHE A 250 8.47 3.66 -12.19
CA PHE A 250 7.50 3.70 -13.29
C PHE A 250 7.71 5.01 -14.04
N GLU A 251 7.94 4.95 -15.34
CA GLU A 251 8.00 6.10 -16.23
C GLU A 251 6.85 6.04 -17.23
N ARG A 252 6.10 7.12 -17.36
CA ARG A 252 4.93 7.21 -18.21
C ARG A 252 5.27 7.11 -19.70
N GLY A 253 6.46 7.60 -20.09
CA GLY A 253 6.85 7.65 -21.48
C GLY A 253 5.88 8.48 -22.34
N GLY A 254 5.34 7.88 -23.37
CA GLY A 254 4.35 8.47 -24.28
C GLY A 254 2.89 8.34 -23.84
N GLU A 255 2.62 7.55 -22.80
CA GLU A 255 1.26 7.32 -22.30
C GLU A 255 0.49 8.62 -22.04
N GLY A 256 -0.77 8.65 -22.44
CA GLY A 256 -1.67 9.73 -22.07
C GLY A 256 -1.92 9.73 -20.55
N TYR A 257 -2.13 8.55 -20.00
CA TYR A 257 -2.36 8.30 -18.58
C TYR A 257 -1.78 6.94 -18.19
N LEU A 258 -1.09 6.88 -17.05
CA LEU A 258 -0.62 5.63 -16.45
C LEU A 258 -0.81 5.71 -14.93
N HIS A 259 -1.45 4.68 -14.35
CA HIS A 259 -1.69 4.61 -12.91
C HIS A 259 -1.03 3.36 -12.31
N PRO A 260 0.18 3.44 -11.77
CA PRO A 260 0.73 2.40 -10.92
C PRO A 260 -0.09 2.22 -9.64
N CYS A 261 -0.72 1.05 -9.49
CA CYS A 261 -1.62 0.75 -8.38
C CYS A 261 -1.06 -0.29 -7.41
N LEU A 262 -0.24 -1.22 -7.92
CA LEU A 262 0.31 -2.33 -7.12
C LEU A 262 1.70 -2.68 -7.63
N ALA A 263 2.58 -3.02 -6.68
CA ALA A 263 3.85 -3.69 -6.97
C ALA A 263 4.09 -4.76 -5.91
N VAL A 264 4.25 -6.01 -6.34
CA VAL A 264 4.54 -7.15 -5.47
C VAL A 264 5.88 -7.73 -5.86
N LEU A 265 6.79 -7.84 -4.89
CA LEU A 265 8.07 -8.51 -5.07
C LEU A 265 8.07 -9.80 -4.26
N VAL A 266 8.47 -10.90 -4.89
CA VAL A 266 8.59 -12.22 -4.26
C VAL A 266 9.99 -12.74 -4.51
N GLN A 267 10.76 -12.93 -3.46
CA GLN A 267 12.15 -13.37 -3.52
C GLN A 267 12.33 -14.72 -2.83
N GLU A 268 12.93 -15.67 -3.53
CA GLU A 268 13.29 -16.96 -2.97
C GLU A 268 14.51 -16.83 -2.04
N ALA A 269 14.56 -17.68 -1.01
CA ALA A 269 15.71 -17.83 -0.15
C ALA A 269 16.22 -19.28 -0.13
N ASP A 270 17.53 -19.41 0.01
CA ASP A 270 18.17 -20.73 0.09
C ASP A 270 17.90 -21.42 1.45
N SER A 271 17.59 -20.64 2.48
CA SER A 271 17.30 -21.15 3.82
C SER A 271 16.49 -20.17 4.67
N ASP A 272 15.79 -20.70 5.68
CA ASP A 272 15.09 -19.86 6.68
C ASP A 272 16.03 -18.91 7.42
N GLN A 273 17.29 -19.33 7.64
CA GLN A 273 18.28 -18.56 8.38
C GLN A 273 18.63 -17.24 7.69
N GLU A 274 18.60 -17.22 6.38
CA GLU A 274 18.91 -16.04 5.58
C GLU A 274 17.85 -14.93 5.80
N PHE A 275 16.59 -15.31 5.92
CA PHE A 275 15.51 -14.37 6.22
C PHE A 275 15.42 -13.98 7.69
N LEU A 276 15.65 -14.93 8.61
CA LEU A 276 15.60 -14.65 10.05
C LEU A 276 16.64 -13.60 10.45
N ASN A 277 17.85 -13.69 9.92
CA ASN A 277 18.90 -12.71 10.19
C ASN A 277 18.53 -11.29 9.70
N THR A 278 17.83 -11.20 8.58
CA THR A 278 17.35 -9.90 8.04
C THR A 278 16.16 -9.36 8.84
N TYR A 279 15.32 -10.24 9.35
CA TYR A 279 14.15 -9.87 10.16
C TYR A 279 14.56 -9.43 11.58
N GLU A 280 15.51 -10.10 12.20
CA GLU A 280 16.04 -9.72 13.52
C GLU A 280 16.74 -8.36 13.49
N GLN A 281 17.54 -8.08 12.44
CA GLN A 281 18.14 -6.75 12.25
C GLN A 281 17.10 -5.63 12.11
N LYS A 282 15.95 -5.90 11.48
CA LYS A 282 14.87 -4.90 11.30
C LYS A 282 14.08 -4.67 12.61
N THR A 283 13.95 -5.67 13.48
CA THR A 283 13.29 -5.54 14.78
C THR A 283 14.16 -4.77 15.78
N GLU A 284 15.46 -4.87 15.70
CA GLU A 284 16.38 -4.08 16.53
C GLU A 284 16.45 -2.60 16.12
N THR A 285 16.17 -2.29 14.84
CA THR A 285 16.14 -0.90 14.32
C THR A 285 14.79 -0.20 14.45
N LYS A 286 13.72 -0.88 14.85
CA LYS A 286 12.53 -0.18 15.35
C LYS A 286 12.95 0.49 16.65
N GLU A 287 13.44 1.72 16.55
CA GLU A 287 13.73 2.60 17.68
C GLU A 287 12.49 2.63 18.57
N SER A 288 12.52 1.80 19.61
CA SER A 288 11.69 2.02 20.77
C SER A 288 12.01 3.46 21.20
N VAL A 289 11.01 4.35 21.15
CA VAL A 289 11.17 5.68 21.77
C VAL A 289 11.82 5.40 23.11
N PRO A 290 13.07 5.87 23.35
CA PRO A 290 13.82 5.41 24.51
C PRO A 290 12.95 5.65 25.73
N PHE A 291 12.76 4.64 26.55
CA PHE A 291 11.97 4.73 27.78
C PHE A 291 12.38 5.95 28.61
N ALA A 292 13.63 6.38 28.45
CA ALA A 292 14.21 7.61 28.96
C ALA A 292 13.47 8.89 28.48
N VAL A 293 13.02 8.96 27.22
CA VAL A 293 12.31 10.15 26.70
C VAL A 293 10.90 10.22 27.29
N ILE A 294 10.22 9.08 27.42
CA ILE A 294 8.90 9.00 28.05
C ILE A 294 9.03 9.33 29.54
N ALA A 295 10.05 8.82 30.23
CA ALA A 295 10.30 9.11 31.63
C ALA A 295 10.63 10.58 31.87
N VAL A 296 11.41 11.22 31.02
CA VAL A 296 11.72 12.66 31.10
C VAL A 296 10.47 13.52 30.90
N LEU A 297 9.61 13.17 29.93
CA LEU A 297 8.34 13.87 29.69
C LEU A 297 7.39 13.72 30.91
N LEU A 298 7.28 12.53 31.47
CA LEU A 298 6.46 12.29 32.66
C LEU A 298 6.99 13.05 33.92
N LEU A 299 8.30 13.08 34.09
CA LEU A 299 8.92 13.85 35.18
C LEU A 299 8.74 15.36 35.03
N ALA A 300 8.81 15.88 33.79
CA ALA A 300 8.56 17.30 33.50
C ALA A 300 7.09 17.66 33.78
N CYS A 301 6.13 16.82 33.39
CA CYS A 301 4.71 17.01 33.68
C CYS A 301 4.42 16.97 35.18
N LEU A 302 5.04 16.04 35.92
CA LEU A 302 4.90 15.94 37.36
C LEU A 302 5.48 17.16 38.08
N ALA A 303 6.65 17.63 37.66
CA ALA A 303 7.28 18.84 38.24
C ALA A 303 6.44 20.11 38.00
N LEU A 304 5.80 20.22 36.84
CA LEU A 304 4.85 21.30 36.52
C LEU A 304 3.60 21.22 37.43
N ALA A 305 3.00 20.04 37.57
CA ALA A 305 1.82 19.83 38.41
C ALA A 305 2.10 20.17 39.90
N LEU A 306 3.27 19.79 40.40
CA LEU A 306 3.70 20.12 41.76
C LEU A 306 3.95 21.63 41.96
N ARG A 307 4.48 22.34 40.96
CA ARG A 307 4.61 23.80 41.01
C ARG A 307 3.27 24.52 41.04
N PHE A 308 2.29 24.06 40.26
CA PHE A 308 0.94 24.63 40.26
C PHE A 308 0.24 24.42 41.61
N LYS A 309 0.38 23.22 42.20
CA LYS A 309 -0.19 22.96 43.53
C LYS A 309 0.39 23.90 44.61
N LYS A 310 1.70 24.14 44.60
CA LYS A 310 2.38 25.06 45.52
C LYS A 310 2.02 26.54 45.30
N GLY A 311 1.71 26.94 44.08
CA GLY A 311 1.22 28.28 43.74
C GLY A 311 -0.15 28.56 44.33
N ASN A 312 -1.10 27.64 44.19
CA ASN A 312 -2.47 27.77 44.69
C ASN A 312 -2.55 27.74 46.24
N GLU A 313 -1.63 27.04 46.93
CA GLU A 313 -1.59 27.05 48.41
C GLU A 313 -1.08 28.37 48.97
N LYS A 314 -0.24 29.11 48.22
CA LYS A 314 0.22 30.44 48.65
C LYS A 314 -0.83 31.53 48.45
N GLU A 315 -1.70 31.42 47.45
CA GLU A 315 -2.81 32.37 47.22
C GLU A 315 -3.95 32.19 48.25
N LYS A 316 -4.18 30.97 48.76
CA LYS A 316 -5.18 30.70 49.80
C LYS A 316 -4.78 31.17 51.19
N LYS A 317 -3.51 31.54 51.41
CA LYS A 317 -2.99 32.02 52.70
C LYS A 317 -2.77 33.53 52.80
N ARG A 318 -3.14 34.26 51.75
CA ARG A 318 -3.25 35.73 51.73
C ARG A 318 -4.72 36.13 51.70
#